data_6bdf990f7c0ba6bd3c33e8a23a1eadfe
#
_entry.id   6bdf990f7c0ba6bd3c33e8a23a1eadfe
#
_cell.length_a   1.000
_cell.length_b   1.000
_cell.length_c   1.000
_cell.angle_alpha   90.00
_cell.angle_beta   90.00
_cell.angle_gamma   90.00
#
_symmetry.space_group_name_H-M   'P 1'
#
loop_
_entity.id
_entity.type
_entity.pdbx_description
1 polymer ?
#
loop_
_entity_poly.entity_id
_entity_poly.type
_entity_poly.pdbx_seq_one_letter_code
_entity_poly.pdbx_strand_id
1 'polypeptide(L)'
;MDALATDGRLVSIAVQGGVNAQLNILTMMQKRLTLTGSTLRTRPVAEKGAIASALKQHVWPLLESGALSPVIHATFPLRDAAEAHRVMESGAHVGKLVLVV
;
A
#
# COMPACT_ATOMS: atom_id res chain seq x y z
N MET A 1 -1.07 -1.27 17.30
CA MET A 1 -1.21 -2.63 17.87
C MET A 1 -2.57 -2.85 18.48
N ASP A 2 -3.22 -1.83 19.01
CA ASP A 2 -4.52 -1.96 19.68
C ASP A 2 -5.64 -2.44 18.75
N ALA A 3 -5.59 -2.05 17.49
CA ALA A 3 -6.53 -2.48 16.44
C ALA A 3 -6.42 -3.96 16.04
N LEU A 4 -5.34 -4.66 16.42
CA LEU A 4 -5.16 -6.06 16.08
C LEU A 4 -5.89 -6.97 17.07
N ALA A 5 -6.57 -7.98 16.54
CA ALA A 5 -7.12 -9.08 17.35
C ALA A 5 -5.99 -9.96 17.93
N THR A 6 -6.33 -10.83 18.86
CA THR A 6 -5.43 -11.90 19.34
C THR A 6 -4.98 -12.76 18.14
N ASP A 7 -3.73 -13.17 18.13
CA ASP A 7 -3.05 -13.88 17.04
C ASP A 7 -3.00 -13.08 15.72
N GLY A 8 -3.25 -11.75 15.79
CA GLY A 8 -3.24 -10.86 14.64
C GLY A 8 -1.85 -10.68 14.03
N ARG A 9 -1.84 -10.26 12.75
CA ARG A 9 -0.61 -10.04 11.99
C ARG A 9 -0.52 -8.61 11.49
N LEU A 10 0.64 -7.96 11.72
CA LEU A 10 0.99 -6.67 11.15
C LEU A 10 2.11 -6.88 10.12
N VAL A 11 1.88 -6.41 8.89
CA VAL A 11 2.87 -6.47 7.80
C VAL A 11 3.25 -5.05 7.41
N SER A 12 4.51 -4.67 7.64
CA SER A 12 5.05 -3.38 7.18
C SER A 12 5.44 -3.49 5.71
N ILE A 13 4.85 -2.64 4.86
CA ILE A 13 5.10 -2.62 3.41
C ILE A 13 5.72 -1.32 2.92
N ALA A 14 5.75 -0.29 3.76
CA ALA A 14 6.33 1.02 3.47
C ALA A 14 6.74 1.74 4.76
N VAL A 15 7.56 2.75 4.62
CA VAL A 15 8.11 3.56 5.72
C VAL A 15 7.80 5.04 5.55
N GLN A 16 6.62 5.39 5.07
CA GLN A 16 6.22 6.78 4.80
C GLN A 16 6.26 7.66 6.06
N GLY A 17 5.98 7.12 7.23
CA GLY A 17 6.08 7.82 8.52
C GLY A 17 7.46 7.74 9.19
N GLY A 18 8.48 7.23 8.49
CA GLY A 18 9.82 7.04 9.04
C GLY A 18 10.21 5.56 9.19
N VAL A 19 11.49 5.31 9.39
CA VAL A 19 12.06 3.94 9.47
C VAL A 19 12.05 3.36 10.88
N ASN A 20 11.77 4.18 11.89
CA ASN A 20 11.76 3.77 13.30
C ASN A 20 10.33 3.85 13.85
N ALA A 21 9.97 2.89 14.69
CA ALA A 21 8.70 2.86 15.39
C ALA A 21 8.88 2.35 16.82
N GLN A 22 8.05 2.84 17.74
CA GLN A 22 7.96 2.31 19.10
C GLN A 22 6.91 1.20 19.15
N LEU A 23 7.23 0.11 19.82
CA LEU A 23 6.35 -1.03 19.98
C LEU A 23 6.03 -1.27 21.46
N ASN A 24 4.76 -1.49 21.76
CA ASN A 24 4.35 -1.99 23.08
C ASN A 24 4.55 -3.50 23.13
N ILE A 25 5.66 -3.94 23.71
CA ILE A 25 6.03 -5.36 23.77
C ILE A 25 5.03 -6.16 24.61
N LEU A 26 4.51 -5.58 25.70
CA LEU A 26 3.52 -6.28 26.53
C LEU A 26 2.24 -6.58 25.72
N THR A 27 1.71 -5.62 24.99
CA THR A 27 0.55 -5.83 24.11
C THR A 27 0.85 -6.88 23.03
N MET A 28 2.05 -6.85 22.46
CA MET A 28 2.49 -7.86 21.48
C MET A 28 2.45 -9.27 22.06
N MET A 29 2.98 -9.45 23.27
CA MET A 29 3.00 -10.75 23.96
C MET A 29 1.59 -11.22 24.36
N GLN A 30 0.80 -10.36 24.99
CA GLN A 30 -0.55 -10.71 25.46
C GLN A 30 -1.49 -11.11 24.32
N LYS A 31 -1.38 -10.44 23.17
CA LYS A 31 -2.18 -10.76 21.99
C LYS A 31 -1.50 -11.79 21.05
N ARG A 32 -0.30 -12.28 21.37
CA ARG A 32 0.49 -13.20 20.53
C ARG A 32 0.62 -12.74 19.09
N LEU A 33 0.96 -11.44 18.90
CA LEU A 33 1.01 -10.81 17.58
C LEU A 33 2.20 -11.27 16.76
N THR A 34 2.01 -11.38 15.45
CA THR A 34 3.09 -11.55 14.46
C THR A 34 3.39 -10.21 13.82
N LEU A 35 4.64 -9.75 13.89
CA LEU A 35 5.12 -8.57 13.18
C LEU A 35 6.11 -9.01 12.10
N THR A 36 5.89 -8.56 10.88
CA THR A 36 6.75 -8.89 9.74
C THR A 36 6.79 -7.74 8.75
N GLY A 37 7.67 -7.84 7.77
CA GLY A 37 7.79 -6.86 6.69
C GLY A 37 7.87 -7.54 5.33
N SER A 38 7.53 -6.80 4.29
CA SER A 38 7.66 -7.27 2.91
C SER A 38 8.06 -6.13 1.98
N THR A 39 8.95 -6.42 1.05
CA THR A 39 9.24 -5.55 -0.09
C THR A 39 9.15 -6.35 -1.38
N LEU A 40 8.67 -5.74 -2.44
CA LEU A 40 8.59 -6.38 -3.75
C LEU A 40 9.87 -6.16 -4.58
N ARG A 41 10.55 -5.03 -4.35
CA ARG A 41 11.68 -4.59 -5.19
C ARG A 41 12.80 -5.64 -5.26
N THR A 42 13.17 -6.22 -4.14
CA THR A 42 14.30 -7.16 -4.01
C THR A 42 13.95 -8.61 -4.31
N ARG A 43 12.66 -8.91 -4.56
CA ARG A 43 12.25 -10.29 -4.87
C ARG A 43 12.78 -10.76 -6.23
N PRO A 44 13.11 -12.05 -6.36
CA PRO A 44 13.51 -12.64 -7.63
C PRO A 44 12.49 -12.39 -8.76
N VAL A 45 12.98 -12.33 -9.99
CA VAL A 45 12.12 -12.08 -11.17
C VAL A 45 11.03 -13.15 -11.29
N ALA A 46 11.34 -14.40 -11.00
CA ALA A 46 10.37 -15.51 -11.05
C ALA A 46 9.19 -15.29 -10.07
N GLU A 47 9.46 -14.86 -8.84
CA GLU A 47 8.41 -14.56 -7.86
C GLU A 47 7.55 -13.38 -8.32
N LYS A 48 8.18 -12.31 -8.82
CA LYS A 48 7.45 -11.15 -9.37
C LYS A 48 6.59 -11.54 -10.56
N GLY A 49 7.10 -12.42 -11.43
CA GLY A 49 6.36 -12.97 -12.56
C GLY A 49 5.14 -13.77 -12.13
N ALA A 50 5.28 -14.63 -11.13
CA ALA A 50 4.15 -15.39 -10.56
C ALA A 50 3.07 -14.47 -9.97
N ILE A 51 3.47 -13.43 -9.23
CA ILE A 51 2.54 -12.42 -8.69
C ILE A 51 1.81 -11.69 -9.84
N ALA A 52 2.54 -11.26 -10.88
CA ALA A 52 1.95 -10.57 -12.03
C ALA A 52 0.93 -11.46 -12.77
N SER A 53 1.25 -12.74 -12.96
CA SER A 53 0.34 -13.71 -13.57
C SER A 53 -0.92 -13.91 -12.75
N ALA A 54 -0.79 -14.05 -11.44
CA ALA A 54 -1.94 -14.17 -10.53
C ALA A 54 -2.82 -12.90 -10.54
N LEU A 55 -2.22 -11.71 -10.55
CA LEU A 55 -2.97 -10.44 -10.68
C LEU A 55 -3.74 -10.39 -11.99
N LYS A 56 -3.11 -10.75 -13.11
CA LYS A 56 -3.76 -10.79 -14.43
C LYS A 56 -4.94 -11.77 -14.44
N GLN A 57 -4.79 -12.92 -13.81
CA GLN A 57 -5.82 -13.96 -13.78
C GLN A 57 -6.99 -13.61 -12.86
N HIS A 58 -6.74 -13.04 -11.67
CA HIS A 58 -7.76 -12.91 -10.63
C HIS A 58 -8.25 -11.47 -10.42
N VAL A 59 -7.44 -10.47 -10.72
CA VAL A 59 -7.78 -9.06 -10.45
C VAL A 59 -8.17 -8.33 -11.73
N TRP A 60 -7.52 -8.59 -12.85
CA TRP A 60 -7.79 -7.92 -14.12
C TRP A 60 -9.28 -8.02 -14.57
N PRO A 61 -9.92 -9.20 -14.50
CA PRO A 61 -11.33 -9.30 -14.84
C PRO A 61 -12.26 -8.44 -13.96
N LEU A 62 -11.86 -8.20 -12.68
CA LEU A 62 -12.63 -7.34 -11.80
C LEU A 62 -12.50 -5.86 -12.19
N LEU A 63 -11.35 -5.45 -12.69
CA LEU A 63 -11.14 -4.10 -13.24
C LEU A 63 -11.96 -3.91 -14.53
N GLU A 64 -11.90 -4.88 -15.43
CA GLU A 64 -12.63 -4.84 -16.72
C GLU A 64 -14.15 -4.81 -16.53
N SER A 65 -14.66 -5.53 -15.55
CA SER A 65 -16.09 -5.54 -15.21
C SER A 65 -16.56 -4.32 -14.40
N GLY A 66 -15.61 -3.48 -13.92
CA GLY A 66 -15.91 -2.36 -13.03
C GLY A 66 -16.25 -2.77 -11.60
N ALA A 67 -16.15 -4.06 -11.24
CA ALA A 67 -16.34 -4.52 -9.87
C ALA A 67 -15.23 -4.03 -8.91
N LEU A 68 -14.08 -3.68 -9.47
CA LEU A 68 -12.97 -3.05 -8.78
C LEU A 68 -12.53 -1.83 -9.58
N SER A 69 -12.39 -0.68 -8.93
CA SER A 69 -11.84 0.53 -9.54
C SER A 69 -10.90 1.26 -8.59
N PRO A 70 -9.82 1.89 -9.10
CA PRO A 70 -8.97 2.73 -8.27
C PRO A 70 -9.73 3.99 -7.84
N VAL A 71 -9.57 4.38 -6.58
CA VAL A 71 -10.09 5.67 -6.10
C VAL A 71 -9.16 6.76 -6.63
N ILE A 72 -9.69 7.67 -7.44
CA ILE A 72 -8.96 8.86 -7.91
C ILE A 72 -9.37 10.04 -7.04
N HIS A 73 -8.39 10.62 -6.34
CA HIS A 73 -8.61 11.80 -5.51
C HIS A 73 -8.69 13.06 -6.35
N ALA A 74 -7.71 13.26 -7.23
CA ALA A 74 -7.64 14.41 -8.13
C ALA A 74 -6.83 14.09 -9.39
N THR A 75 -7.12 14.85 -10.45
CA THR A 75 -6.41 14.81 -11.73
C THR A 75 -5.80 16.17 -12.00
N PHE A 76 -4.54 16.20 -12.44
CA PHE A 76 -3.80 17.40 -12.77
C PHE A 76 -3.25 17.31 -14.20
N PRO A 77 -3.18 18.41 -14.96
CA PRO A 77 -2.36 18.46 -16.17
C PRO A 77 -0.89 18.16 -15.82
N LEU A 78 -0.16 17.53 -16.73
CA LEU A 78 1.26 17.20 -16.49
C LEU A 78 2.11 18.44 -16.13
N ARG A 79 1.80 19.61 -16.72
CA ARG A 79 2.47 20.88 -16.40
C ARG A 79 2.33 21.29 -14.94
N ASP A 80 1.30 20.81 -14.25
CA ASP A 80 1.00 21.13 -12.84
C ASP A 80 1.49 20.02 -11.88
N ALA A 81 2.46 19.20 -12.31
CA ALA A 81 3.03 18.11 -11.53
C ALA A 81 3.56 18.59 -10.16
N ALA A 82 4.14 19.80 -10.09
CA ALA A 82 4.60 20.37 -8.82
C ALA A 82 3.47 20.54 -7.80
N GLU A 83 2.26 20.91 -8.25
CA GLU A 83 1.09 21.02 -7.39
C GLU A 83 0.62 19.63 -6.95
N ALA A 84 0.55 18.66 -7.86
CA ALA A 84 0.22 17.27 -7.53
C ALA A 84 1.17 16.69 -6.47
N HIS A 85 2.47 16.98 -6.54
CA HIS A 85 3.45 16.60 -5.53
C HIS A 85 3.17 17.27 -4.18
N ARG A 86 2.85 18.56 -4.14
CA ARG A 86 2.49 19.24 -2.88
C ARG A 86 1.28 18.62 -2.21
N VAL A 87 0.24 18.30 -2.99
CA VAL A 87 -0.95 17.60 -2.48
C VAL A 87 -0.58 16.22 -1.94
N MET A 88 0.26 15.46 -2.65
CA MET A 88 0.72 14.14 -2.20
C MET A 88 1.51 14.23 -0.89
N GLU A 89 2.44 15.17 -0.79
CA GLU A 89 3.30 15.35 0.38
C GLU A 89 2.53 15.85 1.61
N SER A 90 1.43 16.58 1.42
CA SER A 90 0.56 17.00 2.52
C SER A 90 -0.15 15.84 3.23
N GLY A 91 -0.24 14.67 2.58
CA GLY A 91 -0.95 13.50 3.11
C GLY A 91 -2.47 13.66 3.24
N ALA A 92 -3.04 14.75 2.72
CA ALA A 92 -4.47 15.04 2.83
C ALA A 92 -5.34 14.33 1.79
N HIS A 93 -4.73 13.60 0.85
CA HIS A 93 -5.45 12.89 -0.20
C HIS A 93 -5.81 11.45 0.20
N VAL A 94 -6.93 10.96 -0.34
CA VAL A 94 -7.36 9.57 -0.25
C VAL A 94 -7.50 9.01 -1.66
N GLY A 95 -6.70 7.99 -2.00
CA GLY A 95 -6.64 7.42 -3.35
C GLY A 95 -5.45 7.92 -4.16
N LYS A 96 -5.60 8.02 -5.47
CA LYS A 96 -4.54 8.35 -6.43
C LYS A 96 -4.64 9.78 -6.92
N LEU A 97 -3.47 10.41 -7.10
CA LEU A 97 -3.30 11.63 -7.87
C LEU A 97 -2.84 11.25 -9.26
N VAL A 98 -3.52 11.71 -10.29
CA VAL A 98 -3.25 11.35 -11.69
C VAL A 98 -2.76 12.57 -12.47
N LEU A 99 -1.68 12.41 -13.20
CA LEU A 99 -1.22 13.39 -14.16
C LEU A 99 -1.71 13.00 -15.56
N VAL A 100 -2.29 13.96 -16.26
CA VAL A 100 -2.78 13.79 -17.64
C VAL A 100 -1.88 14.55 -18.60
N VAL A 101 -1.49 13.91 -19.68
CA VAL A 101 -0.66 14.46 -20.78
C VAL A 101 -1.53 15.22 -21.77
#